data_532d33c63c1320b0ea069efd008c21af
#
_entry.id   532d33c63c1320b0ea069efd008c21af
#
_cell.length_a   1.000
_cell.length_b   1.000
_cell.length_c   1.000
_cell.angle_alpha   90.00
_cell.angle_beta   90.00
_cell.angle_gamma   90.00
#
_symmetry.space_group_name_H-M   'P 1'
#
loop_
_entity.id
_entity.type
_entity.pdbx_description
1 polymer ?
#
loop_
_entity_poly.entity_id
_entity_poly.type
_entity_poly.pdbx_seq_one_letter_code
_entity_poly.pdbx_strand_id
1 'polypeptide(L)'
;MIGVNTFGLINKIQGDMPGTMRAIADAGFDEVELLMLLKKKQWKLPIALAAKETIPLLIGEAAKCGLRVKSIHVFGSTLCFLIPRKKLARYLEELHCTYGIENFVFSGMFRDAKGAKKWAHFLKQLSDLINTKEIRILYHNHSQEFEMLQINETTMSALDYFFSLAGEKIGLQLDIGWAGIGGDELTIAQKYADRIVSIHLKDFVPGTKGNFRNENMPKDRFCAIGDGEIQTAEVLAIRDTFTQFNGSIIIDQDHSTTDILKDIRTGYQKIKAMC
;
A
#
# COMPACT_ATOMS: atom_id res chain seq x y z
N MET A 1 8.79 10.84 -6.77
CA MET A 1 8.62 9.81 -7.80
C MET A 1 7.16 9.38 -7.80
N ILE A 2 6.58 9.11 -8.98
CA ILE A 2 5.19 8.68 -9.09
C ILE A 2 5.18 7.23 -9.55
N GLY A 3 4.57 6.37 -8.74
CA GLY A 3 4.47 4.94 -8.98
C GLY A 3 3.03 4.46 -9.12
N VAL A 4 2.87 3.16 -9.44
CA VAL A 4 1.57 2.49 -9.49
C VAL A 4 1.65 1.14 -8.78
N ASN A 5 0.62 0.83 -7.97
CA ASN A 5 0.46 -0.50 -7.37
C ASN A 5 -0.14 -1.48 -8.37
N THR A 6 0.32 -2.74 -8.34
CA THR A 6 -0.10 -3.76 -9.30
C THR A 6 -1.41 -4.47 -8.94
N PHE A 7 -2.05 -4.16 -7.80
CA PHE A 7 -3.28 -4.84 -7.38
C PHE A 7 -4.39 -4.77 -8.42
N GLY A 8 -4.80 -3.58 -8.85
CA GLY A 8 -5.84 -3.41 -9.84
C GLY A 8 -5.44 -3.86 -11.26
N LEU A 9 -4.13 -4.03 -11.51
CA LEU A 9 -3.58 -4.45 -12.80
C LEU A 9 -3.38 -5.97 -12.93
N ILE A 10 -3.76 -6.76 -11.92
CA ILE A 10 -3.52 -8.21 -11.87
C ILE A 10 -3.98 -8.90 -13.16
N ASN A 11 -5.20 -8.64 -13.62
CA ASN A 11 -5.75 -9.29 -14.81
C ASN A 11 -5.01 -8.90 -16.09
N LYS A 12 -4.56 -7.65 -16.20
CA LYS A 12 -3.76 -7.16 -17.34
C LYS A 12 -2.38 -7.84 -17.33
N ILE A 13 -1.71 -7.90 -16.19
CA ILE A 13 -0.40 -8.56 -16.01
C ILE A 13 -0.50 -10.05 -16.30
N GLN A 14 -1.58 -10.73 -15.92
CA GLN A 14 -1.79 -12.13 -16.23
C GLN A 14 -1.98 -12.39 -17.73
N GLY A 15 -2.67 -11.51 -18.41
CA GLY A 15 -2.89 -11.61 -19.86
C GLY A 15 -1.65 -11.26 -20.68
N ASP A 16 -0.98 -10.16 -20.32
CA ASP A 16 0.22 -9.66 -21.00
C ASP A 16 1.09 -8.85 -20.02
N MET A 17 2.02 -9.53 -19.35
CA MET A 17 2.94 -8.89 -18.40
C MET A 17 3.86 -7.87 -19.07
N PRO A 18 4.58 -8.20 -20.19
CA PRO A 18 5.46 -7.26 -20.86
C PRO A 18 4.72 -6.02 -21.38
N GLY A 19 3.56 -6.22 -22.04
CA GLY A 19 2.75 -5.13 -22.55
C GLY A 19 2.18 -4.24 -21.44
N THR A 20 1.79 -4.82 -20.31
CA THR A 20 1.31 -4.05 -19.15
C THR A 20 2.42 -3.20 -18.56
N MET A 21 3.65 -3.74 -18.34
CA MET A 21 4.78 -2.95 -17.83
C MET A 21 5.17 -1.83 -18.79
N ARG A 22 5.15 -2.09 -20.08
CA ARG A 22 5.38 -1.05 -21.11
C ARG A 22 4.32 0.04 -21.05
N ALA A 23 3.02 -0.31 -20.94
CA ALA A 23 1.93 0.66 -20.85
C ALA A 23 2.04 1.55 -19.60
N ILE A 24 2.54 1.01 -18.47
CA ILE A 24 2.84 1.78 -17.26
C ILE A 24 3.99 2.77 -17.54
N ALA A 25 5.08 2.31 -18.14
CA ALA A 25 6.22 3.17 -18.47
C ALA A 25 5.83 4.27 -19.48
N ASP A 26 5.07 3.92 -20.52
CA ASP A 26 4.58 4.86 -21.55
C ASP A 26 3.59 5.89 -20.97
N ALA A 27 2.93 5.58 -19.86
CA ALA A 27 2.12 6.54 -19.12
C ALA A 27 2.96 7.57 -18.32
N GLY A 28 4.27 7.31 -18.16
CA GLY A 28 5.25 8.21 -17.56
C GLY A 28 5.64 7.85 -16.11
N PHE A 29 5.19 6.72 -15.59
CA PHE A 29 5.53 6.30 -14.23
C PHE A 29 7.03 6.01 -14.07
N ASP A 30 7.55 6.28 -12.86
CA ASP A 30 8.94 6.05 -12.48
C ASP A 30 9.13 4.69 -11.80
N GLU A 31 8.09 4.21 -11.12
CA GLU A 31 8.17 3.00 -10.29
C GLU A 31 6.87 2.18 -10.28
N VAL A 32 7.03 0.92 -9.93
CA VAL A 32 5.93 -0.03 -9.71
C VAL A 32 6.05 -0.62 -8.31
N GLU A 33 4.96 -0.59 -7.55
CA GLU A 33 4.84 -1.36 -6.33
C GLU A 33 4.22 -2.72 -6.65
N LEU A 34 4.95 -3.79 -6.36
CA LEU A 34 4.48 -5.14 -6.65
C LEU A 34 3.64 -5.70 -5.52
N LEU A 35 2.54 -6.35 -5.88
CA LEU A 35 1.77 -7.13 -4.93
C LEU A 35 2.37 -8.53 -4.80
N MET A 36 2.70 -8.94 -3.57
CA MET A 36 3.18 -10.27 -3.24
C MET A 36 2.20 -10.99 -2.32
N LEU A 37 1.82 -12.22 -2.68
CA LEU A 37 0.99 -13.06 -1.82
C LEU A 37 1.83 -14.14 -1.14
N LEU A 38 1.71 -14.25 0.18
CA LEU A 38 2.34 -15.30 0.97
C LEU A 38 1.47 -16.57 0.91
N LYS A 39 1.90 -17.58 0.14
CA LYS A 39 1.15 -18.81 -0.14
C LYS A 39 1.19 -19.89 0.95
N LYS A 40 0.05 -20.59 1.15
CA LYS A 40 -0.02 -22.03 1.36
C LYS A 40 -0.15 -22.75 0.00
N LYS A 41 0.52 -23.91 -0.18
CA LYS A 41 0.66 -24.69 -1.43
C LYS A 41 -0.62 -25.04 -2.22
N GLN A 42 -1.82 -24.71 -1.75
CA GLN A 42 -3.09 -25.23 -2.27
C GLN A 42 -3.98 -24.23 -3.01
N TRP A 43 -3.57 -22.94 -3.14
CA TRP A 43 -4.43 -21.96 -3.78
C TRP A 43 -3.90 -21.60 -5.17
N LYS A 44 -4.71 -21.85 -6.20
CA LYS A 44 -4.47 -21.32 -7.56
C LYS A 44 -4.72 -19.81 -7.53
N LEU A 45 -3.66 -19.04 -7.29
CA LEU A 45 -3.74 -17.59 -7.26
C LEU A 45 -3.08 -17.00 -8.50
N PRO A 46 -3.54 -15.82 -8.92
CA PRO A 46 -2.98 -15.08 -10.05
C PRO A 46 -1.45 -14.93 -9.95
N ILE A 47 -0.76 -14.94 -11.08
CA ILE A 47 0.70 -14.81 -11.18
C ILE A 47 1.22 -13.56 -10.47
N ALA A 48 0.52 -12.42 -10.59
CA ALA A 48 0.89 -11.17 -9.91
C ALA A 48 0.80 -11.22 -8.37
N LEU A 49 0.17 -12.25 -7.82
CA LEU A 49 0.02 -12.52 -6.39
C LEU A 49 0.87 -13.68 -5.91
N ALA A 50 1.56 -14.38 -6.82
CA ALA A 50 2.36 -15.54 -6.47
C ALA A 50 3.74 -15.10 -5.98
N ALA A 51 4.16 -15.65 -4.83
CA ALA A 51 5.36 -15.26 -4.13
C ALA A 51 6.66 -15.53 -4.95
N LYS A 52 7.50 -16.36 -4.50
CA LYS A 52 8.89 -16.56 -4.85
C LYS A 52 9.25 -16.65 -6.34
N GLU A 53 8.44 -17.28 -7.18
CA GLU A 53 8.80 -17.57 -8.58
C GLU A 53 8.44 -16.44 -9.54
N THR A 54 7.48 -15.60 -9.17
CA THR A 54 6.96 -14.53 -10.05
C THR A 54 7.49 -13.14 -9.73
N ILE A 55 7.90 -12.86 -8.49
CA ILE A 55 8.51 -11.57 -8.14
C ILE A 55 9.74 -11.27 -9.00
N PRO A 56 10.72 -12.19 -9.17
CA PRO A 56 11.86 -11.95 -10.07
C PRO A 56 11.47 -11.65 -11.52
N LEU A 57 10.44 -12.33 -12.02
CA LEU A 57 9.94 -12.09 -13.38
C LEU A 57 9.33 -10.70 -13.52
N LEU A 58 8.49 -10.30 -12.58
CA LEU A 58 7.87 -8.97 -12.56
C LEU A 58 8.92 -7.86 -12.45
N ILE A 59 9.92 -8.02 -11.58
CA ILE A 59 11.03 -7.07 -11.46
C ILE A 59 11.82 -6.99 -12.78
N GLY A 60 12.09 -8.15 -13.41
CA GLY A 60 12.80 -8.20 -14.69
C GLY A 60 12.04 -7.51 -15.82
N GLU A 61 10.73 -7.69 -15.93
CA GLU A 61 9.91 -7.00 -16.94
C GLU A 61 9.78 -5.50 -16.65
N ALA A 62 9.62 -5.11 -15.40
CA ALA A 62 9.63 -3.70 -15.00
C ALA A 62 10.95 -3.01 -15.39
N ALA A 63 12.09 -3.64 -15.08
CA ALA A 63 13.42 -3.13 -15.39
C ALA A 63 13.67 -2.96 -16.90
N LYS A 64 13.17 -3.88 -17.76
CA LYS A 64 13.24 -3.74 -19.23
C LYS A 64 12.52 -2.50 -19.75
N CYS A 65 11.53 -2.01 -19.01
CA CYS A 65 10.77 -0.80 -19.32
C CYS A 65 11.30 0.46 -18.60
N GLY A 66 12.41 0.36 -17.86
CA GLY A 66 12.97 1.46 -17.08
C GLY A 66 12.25 1.77 -15.78
N LEU A 67 11.29 0.92 -15.38
CA LEU A 67 10.56 1.06 -14.13
C LEU A 67 11.37 0.49 -12.96
N ARG A 68 11.36 1.20 -11.83
CA ARG A 68 11.98 0.74 -10.59
C ARG A 68 10.96 -0.01 -9.73
N VAL A 69 11.42 -1.00 -8.99
CA VAL A 69 10.62 -1.68 -7.96
C VAL A 69 11.32 -1.46 -6.63
N LYS A 70 10.84 -0.50 -5.84
CA LYS A 70 11.38 -0.18 -4.51
C LYS A 70 10.52 -0.72 -3.38
N SER A 71 9.27 -1.03 -3.67
CA SER A 71 8.26 -1.43 -2.70
C SER A 71 7.55 -2.71 -3.12
N ILE A 72 7.32 -3.58 -2.14
CA ILE A 72 6.50 -4.78 -2.29
C ILE A 72 5.40 -4.75 -1.23
N HIS A 73 4.14 -4.74 -1.70
CA HIS A 73 2.97 -4.87 -0.84
C HIS A 73 2.72 -6.36 -0.57
N VAL A 74 3.03 -6.78 0.65
CA VAL A 74 2.86 -8.16 1.13
C VAL A 74 1.41 -8.36 1.56
N PHE A 75 0.61 -8.88 0.64
CA PHE A 75 -0.78 -9.19 0.90
C PHE A 75 -0.93 -10.62 1.41
N GLY A 76 -1.66 -10.82 2.50
CA GLY A 76 -1.79 -12.18 2.98
C GLY A 76 -2.36 -12.35 4.36
N SER A 77 -3.21 -11.44 4.78
CA SER A 77 -4.09 -11.63 5.94
C SER A 77 -3.49 -12.51 7.07
N THR A 78 -4.27 -13.42 7.61
CA THR A 78 -3.85 -14.34 8.68
C THR A 78 -2.74 -15.34 8.28
N LEU A 79 -2.48 -15.55 6.99
CA LEU A 79 -1.43 -16.49 6.54
C LEU A 79 -0.01 -16.00 6.87
N CYS A 80 0.21 -14.70 6.95
CA CYS A 80 1.49 -14.13 7.39
C CYS A 80 1.93 -14.67 8.76
N PHE A 81 0.98 -14.90 9.66
CA PHE A 81 1.27 -15.38 11.02
C PHE A 81 1.71 -16.84 11.08
N LEU A 82 1.46 -17.63 10.00
CA LEU A 82 1.86 -19.04 9.91
C LEU A 82 3.29 -19.20 9.40
N ILE A 83 3.91 -18.16 8.86
CA ILE A 83 5.29 -18.20 8.38
C ILE A 83 6.22 -17.91 9.55
N PRO A 84 7.24 -18.76 9.81
CA PRO A 84 8.27 -18.44 10.81
C PRO A 84 8.93 -17.10 10.49
N ARG A 85 8.89 -16.15 11.42
CA ARG A 85 9.36 -14.77 11.23
C ARG A 85 10.80 -14.68 10.74
N LYS A 86 11.70 -15.55 11.27
CA LYS A 86 13.09 -15.64 10.81
C LYS A 86 13.21 -16.03 9.32
N LYS A 87 12.28 -16.88 8.83
CA LYS A 87 12.25 -17.27 7.41
C LYS A 87 11.74 -16.14 6.54
N LEU A 88 10.72 -15.41 7.02
CA LEU A 88 10.20 -14.24 6.32
C LEU A 88 11.26 -13.14 6.29
N ALA A 89 11.87 -12.77 7.42
CA ALA A 89 12.94 -11.76 7.49
C ALA A 89 14.06 -12.03 6.49
N ARG A 90 14.61 -13.26 6.48
CA ARG A 90 15.65 -13.66 5.50
C ARG A 90 15.19 -13.49 4.05
N TYR A 91 13.93 -13.81 3.76
CA TYR A 91 13.41 -13.67 2.41
C TYR A 91 13.29 -12.20 1.99
N LEU A 92 12.87 -11.32 2.92
CA LEU A 92 12.84 -9.87 2.64
C LEU A 92 14.26 -9.31 2.45
N GLU A 93 15.23 -9.76 3.26
CA GLU A 93 16.65 -9.41 3.09
C GLU A 93 17.22 -9.93 1.75
N GLU A 94 16.85 -11.16 1.32
CA GLU A 94 17.20 -11.72 0.00
C GLU A 94 16.67 -10.84 -1.13
N LEU A 95 15.42 -10.39 -1.06
CA LEU A 95 14.82 -9.50 -2.06
C LEU A 95 15.51 -8.12 -2.09
N HIS A 96 15.85 -7.59 -0.93
CA HIS A 96 16.61 -6.34 -0.84
C HIS A 96 18.00 -6.47 -1.45
N CYS A 97 18.79 -7.46 -1.02
CA CYS A 97 20.17 -7.66 -1.50
C CYS A 97 20.22 -7.95 -3.01
N THR A 98 19.22 -8.65 -3.55
CA THR A 98 19.22 -9.06 -4.97
C THR A 98 18.67 -7.98 -5.89
N TYR A 99 17.63 -7.25 -5.45
CA TYR A 99 16.84 -6.37 -6.31
C TYR A 99 16.75 -4.92 -5.81
N GLY A 100 17.30 -4.60 -4.65
CA GLY A 100 17.25 -3.25 -4.07
C GLY A 100 15.89 -2.85 -3.53
N ILE A 101 15.05 -3.83 -3.13
CA ILE A 101 13.74 -3.53 -2.53
C ILE A 101 13.94 -2.90 -1.15
N GLU A 102 13.41 -1.70 -0.95
CA GLU A 102 13.60 -0.91 0.27
C GLU A 102 12.40 -1.04 1.23
N ASN A 103 11.16 -1.12 0.69
CA ASN A 103 9.94 -1.09 1.50
C ASN A 103 9.15 -2.39 1.37
N PHE A 104 8.79 -2.98 2.51
CA PHE A 104 7.87 -4.10 2.57
C PHE A 104 6.62 -3.68 3.34
N VAL A 105 5.50 -3.60 2.64
CA VAL A 105 4.24 -3.05 3.11
C VAL A 105 3.29 -4.18 3.50
N PHE A 106 2.62 -4.04 4.63
CA PHE A 106 1.68 -5.04 5.14
C PHE A 106 0.33 -4.40 5.44
N SER A 107 -0.76 -5.10 5.09
CA SER A 107 -2.13 -4.70 5.41
C SER A 107 -2.76 -5.70 6.36
N GLY A 108 -3.36 -5.23 7.45
CA GLY A 108 -3.99 -6.07 8.47
C GLY A 108 -5.51 -6.06 8.42
N MET A 109 -6.10 -4.97 7.96
CA MET A 109 -7.55 -4.74 7.90
C MET A 109 -8.25 -5.06 9.24
N PHE A 110 -7.65 -4.62 10.36
CA PHE A 110 -8.19 -4.86 11.69
C PHE A 110 -9.10 -3.70 12.13
N ARG A 111 -10.13 -4.02 12.92
CA ARG A 111 -11.08 -3.05 13.49
C ARG A 111 -11.22 -3.19 15.01
N ASP A 112 -10.45 -4.07 15.64
CA ASP A 112 -10.52 -4.33 17.06
C ASP A 112 -9.14 -4.37 17.71
N ALA A 113 -9.12 -4.26 19.03
CA ALA A 113 -7.89 -4.25 19.82
C ALA A 113 -7.07 -5.56 19.67
N LYS A 114 -7.74 -6.70 19.48
CA LYS A 114 -7.07 -8.00 19.33
C LYS A 114 -6.33 -8.07 17.99
N GLY A 115 -6.95 -7.64 16.91
CA GLY A 115 -6.35 -7.55 15.59
C GLY A 115 -5.20 -6.56 15.55
N ALA A 116 -5.41 -5.34 16.06
CA ALA A 116 -4.37 -4.31 16.15
C ALA A 116 -3.13 -4.81 16.93
N LYS A 117 -3.34 -5.38 18.13
CA LYS A 117 -2.26 -5.95 18.95
C LYS A 117 -1.52 -7.09 18.24
N LYS A 118 -2.25 -7.98 17.57
CA LYS A 118 -1.66 -9.12 16.86
C LYS A 118 -0.75 -8.65 15.72
N TRP A 119 -1.20 -7.68 14.91
CA TRP A 119 -0.42 -7.13 13.82
C TRP A 119 0.76 -6.30 14.31
N ALA A 120 0.58 -5.46 15.34
CA ALA A 120 1.66 -4.68 15.93
C ALA A 120 2.81 -5.58 16.42
N HIS A 121 2.50 -6.61 17.18
CA HIS A 121 3.51 -7.57 17.66
C HIS A 121 4.18 -8.35 16.53
N PHE A 122 3.42 -8.74 15.49
CA PHE A 122 3.97 -9.44 14.35
C PHE A 122 4.99 -8.57 13.60
N LEU A 123 4.62 -7.34 13.24
CA LEU A 123 5.50 -6.44 12.47
C LEU A 123 6.69 -5.98 13.30
N LYS A 124 6.49 -5.70 14.60
CA LYS A 124 7.58 -5.39 15.51
C LYS A 124 8.61 -6.52 15.56
N GLN A 125 8.17 -7.77 15.78
CA GLN A 125 9.07 -8.93 15.83
C GLN A 125 9.76 -9.18 14.47
N LEU A 126 9.07 -8.94 13.35
CA LEU A 126 9.65 -9.05 12.02
C LEU A 126 10.74 -8.00 11.81
N SER A 127 10.46 -6.76 12.13
CA SER A 127 11.40 -5.63 12.03
C SER A 127 12.63 -5.82 12.92
N ASP A 128 12.46 -6.39 14.12
CA ASP A 128 13.59 -6.66 15.03
C ASP A 128 14.53 -7.79 14.53
N LEU A 129 14.06 -8.62 13.59
CA LEU A 129 14.86 -9.70 12.96
C LEU A 129 15.61 -9.24 11.70
N ILE A 130 15.29 -8.07 11.15
CA ILE A 130 15.95 -7.52 9.97
C ILE A 130 17.21 -6.76 10.41
N ASN A 131 18.35 -7.12 9.82
CA ASN A 131 19.66 -6.63 10.27
C ASN A 131 20.11 -5.35 9.52
N THR A 132 19.48 -5.01 8.40
CA THR A 132 19.81 -3.80 7.66
C THR A 132 18.84 -2.65 7.94
N LYS A 133 19.37 -1.40 8.01
CA LYS A 133 18.55 -0.19 8.15
C LYS A 133 17.93 0.29 6.83
N GLU A 134 18.33 -0.29 5.72
CA GLU A 134 17.85 0.07 4.38
C GLU A 134 16.48 -0.55 4.09
N ILE A 135 16.09 -1.59 4.83
CA ILE A 135 14.76 -2.19 4.75
C ILE A 135 13.84 -1.49 5.75
N ARG A 136 12.69 -1.05 5.25
CA ARG A 136 11.60 -0.49 6.05
C ARG A 136 10.39 -1.43 6.02
N ILE A 137 9.82 -1.69 7.18
CA ILE A 137 8.54 -2.38 7.33
C ILE A 137 7.46 -1.32 7.51
N LEU A 138 6.49 -1.32 6.60
CA LEU A 138 5.40 -0.34 6.59
C LEU A 138 4.06 -1.04 6.88
N TYR A 139 3.18 -0.32 7.54
CA TYR A 139 1.78 -0.68 7.63
C TYR A 139 0.98 0.15 6.62
N HIS A 140 0.05 -0.48 5.89
CA HIS A 140 -0.86 0.18 4.98
C HIS A 140 -2.28 0.10 5.55
N ASN A 141 -2.92 1.25 5.71
CA ASN A 141 -4.27 1.36 6.26
C ASN A 141 -5.37 1.12 5.22
N HIS A 142 -6.51 0.66 5.72
CA HIS A 142 -7.80 0.76 5.07
C HIS A 142 -8.73 1.63 5.94
N SER A 143 -10.04 1.61 5.68
CA SER A 143 -10.98 2.46 6.43
C SER A 143 -11.26 1.95 7.85
N GLN A 144 -11.19 0.63 8.08
CA GLN A 144 -11.55 0.03 9.37
C GLN A 144 -10.56 0.38 10.50
N GLU A 145 -9.31 0.67 10.18
CA GLU A 145 -8.29 1.01 11.18
C GLU A 145 -8.55 2.36 11.85
N PHE A 146 -9.45 3.16 11.27
CA PHE A 146 -9.88 4.43 11.88
C PHE A 146 -11.10 4.29 12.78
N GLU A 147 -11.65 3.08 12.95
CA GLU A 147 -12.72 2.84 13.92
C GLU A 147 -12.23 3.08 15.35
N MET A 148 -13.07 3.75 16.16
CA MET A 148 -12.74 4.11 17.54
C MET A 148 -12.88 2.91 18.45
N LEU A 149 -11.87 2.67 19.27
CA LEU A 149 -11.80 1.61 20.27
C LEU A 149 -11.80 2.19 21.66
N GLN A 150 -12.50 1.53 22.58
CA GLN A 150 -12.34 1.79 24.01
C GLN A 150 -11.23 0.88 24.55
N ILE A 151 -10.09 1.46 24.90
CA ILE A 151 -8.93 0.77 25.48
C ILE A 151 -8.78 1.26 26.92
N ASN A 152 -9.22 0.45 27.87
CA ASN A 152 -9.36 0.87 29.27
C ASN A 152 -10.20 2.15 29.37
N GLU A 153 -9.66 3.23 29.92
CA GLU A 153 -10.34 4.52 30.10
C GLU A 153 -10.14 5.47 28.88
N THR A 154 -9.37 5.07 27.86
CA THR A 154 -9.02 5.92 26.72
C THR A 154 -9.73 5.46 25.46
N THR A 155 -10.33 6.40 24.72
CA THR A 155 -10.88 6.18 23.37
C THR A 155 -9.85 6.60 22.33
N MET A 156 -9.50 5.69 21.43
CA MET A 156 -8.53 5.94 20.34
C MET A 156 -8.86 5.11 19.10
N SER A 157 -8.35 5.48 17.93
CA SER A 157 -8.54 4.66 16.73
C SER A 157 -7.79 3.32 16.84
N ALA A 158 -8.24 2.32 16.08
CA ALA A 158 -7.53 1.05 16.01
C ALA A 158 -6.10 1.23 15.47
N LEU A 159 -5.88 2.19 14.57
CA LEU A 159 -4.55 2.53 14.06
C LEU A 159 -3.66 3.17 15.15
N ASP A 160 -4.21 4.07 15.99
CA ASP A 160 -3.47 4.63 17.13
C ASP A 160 -3.03 3.52 18.09
N TYR A 161 -3.96 2.63 18.42
CA TYR A 161 -3.64 1.50 19.29
C TYR A 161 -2.59 0.58 18.69
N PHE A 162 -2.67 0.33 17.37
CA PHE A 162 -1.63 -0.42 16.66
C PHE A 162 -0.26 0.25 16.81
N PHE A 163 -0.12 1.54 16.50
CA PHE A 163 1.16 2.24 16.57
C PHE A 163 1.69 2.38 18.00
N SER A 164 0.84 2.47 19.02
CA SER A 164 1.27 2.46 20.42
C SER A 164 2.01 1.17 20.82
N LEU A 165 1.77 0.06 20.09
CA LEU A 165 2.36 -1.26 20.33
C LEU A 165 3.46 -1.65 19.33
N ALA A 166 3.38 -1.15 18.10
CA ALA A 166 4.28 -1.52 16.99
C ALA A 166 5.70 -0.95 17.16
N GLY A 167 5.85 0.14 17.90
CA GLY A 167 7.12 0.83 18.09
C GLY A 167 7.50 1.75 16.92
N GLU A 168 8.66 2.40 17.03
CA GLU A 168 9.08 3.46 16.12
C GLU A 168 9.61 2.97 14.77
N LYS A 169 10.05 1.72 14.69
CA LYS A 169 10.61 1.13 13.46
C LYS A 169 9.56 0.84 12.38
N ILE A 170 8.27 0.84 12.74
CA ILE A 170 7.19 0.56 11.78
C ILE A 170 6.69 1.88 11.23
N GLY A 171 6.89 2.07 9.93
CA GLY A 171 6.38 3.24 9.20
C GLY A 171 4.95 3.05 8.71
N LEU A 172 4.39 4.12 8.17
CA LEU A 172 3.07 4.14 7.54
C LEU A 172 3.22 4.35 6.03
N GLN A 173 2.62 3.47 5.25
CA GLN A 173 2.18 3.79 3.90
C GLN A 173 0.75 4.28 4.01
N LEU A 174 0.55 5.60 3.96
CA LEU A 174 -0.78 6.18 4.11
C LEU A 174 -1.57 6.05 2.82
N ASP A 175 -2.65 5.26 2.83
CA ASP A 175 -3.68 5.31 1.79
C ASP A 175 -4.67 6.41 2.13
N ILE A 176 -4.61 7.53 1.37
CA ILE A 176 -5.45 8.71 1.62
C ILE A 176 -6.90 8.47 1.23
N GLY A 177 -7.17 7.61 0.25
CA GLY A 177 -8.53 7.26 -0.13
C GLY A 177 -9.25 6.52 0.99
N TRP A 178 -8.62 5.46 1.52
CA TRP A 178 -9.19 4.75 2.66
C TRP A 178 -9.20 5.59 3.95
N ALA A 179 -8.25 6.51 4.12
CA ALA A 179 -8.27 7.47 5.22
C ALA A 179 -9.49 8.39 5.11
N GLY A 180 -9.81 8.88 3.89
CA GLY A 180 -11.00 9.69 3.64
C GLY A 180 -12.33 8.95 3.85
N ILE A 181 -12.37 7.64 3.59
CA ILE A 181 -13.54 6.80 3.90
C ILE A 181 -13.67 6.54 5.41
N GLY A 182 -12.56 6.40 6.13
CA GLY A 182 -12.54 6.13 7.58
C GLY A 182 -12.61 7.37 8.46
N GLY A 183 -12.36 8.56 7.91
CA GLY A 183 -12.30 9.82 8.64
C GLY A 183 -12.09 11.02 7.72
N ASP A 184 -11.16 11.91 8.09
CA ASP A 184 -10.71 13.04 7.28
C ASP A 184 -9.23 12.84 6.92
N GLU A 185 -8.95 12.67 5.64
CA GLU A 185 -7.62 12.30 5.14
C GLU A 185 -6.55 13.34 5.44
N LEU A 186 -6.89 14.62 5.44
CA LEU A 186 -5.94 15.69 5.72
C LEU A 186 -5.57 15.71 7.22
N THR A 187 -6.56 15.63 8.10
CA THR A 187 -6.35 15.53 9.56
C THR A 187 -5.54 14.27 9.89
N ILE A 188 -5.84 13.14 9.24
CA ILE A 188 -5.13 11.88 9.43
C ILE A 188 -3.67 12.02 8.95
N ALA A 189 -3.44 12.60 7.78
CA ALA A 189 -2.09 12.84 7.27
C ALA A 189 -1.26 13.73 8.19
N GLN A 190 -1.83 14.79 8.72
CA GLN A 190 -1.18 15.67 9.72
C GLN A 190 -0.86 14.91 11.00
N LYS A 191 -1.81 14.11 11.50
CA LYS A 191 -1.64 13.34 12.73
C LYS A 191 -0.49 12.33 12.68
N TYR A 192 -0.30 11.67 11.51
CA TYR A 192 0.73 10.64 11.33
C TYR A 192 1.95 11.13 10.55
N ALA A 193 2.17 12.45 10.45
CA ALA A 193 3.24 13.05 9.66
C ALA A 193 4.65 12.52 10.00
N ASP A 194 4.88 12.12 11.25
CA ASP A 194 6.13 11.52 11.73
C ASP A 194 6.30 10.03 11.39
N ARG A 195 5.25 9.39 10.88
CA ARG A 195 5.21 7.96 10.53
C ARG A 195 5.13 7.70 9.03
N ILE A 196 4.66 8.67 8.25
CA ILE A 196 4.42 8.49 6.80
C ILE A 196 5.75 8.36 6.07
N VAL A 197 5.94 7.21 5.42
CA VAL A 197 7.11 6.90 4.58
C VAL A 197 6.77 6.98 3.11
N SER A 198 5.58 6.54 2.71
CA SER A 198 5.05 6.62 1.34
C SER A 198 3.55 6.87 1.37
N ILE A 199 3.00 7.32 0.24
CA ILE A 199 1.57 7.64 0.12
C ILE A 199 0.98 6.77 -0.97
N HIS A 200 -0.16 6.12 -0.68
CA HIS A 200 -1.06 5.57 -1.68
C HIS A 200 -2.16 6.58 -1.99
N LEU A 201 -2.33 6.85 -3.28
CA LEU A 201 -3.40 7.68 -3.80
C LEU A 201 -4.51 6.80 -4.35
N LYS A 202 -5.69 7.00 -3.82
CA LYS A 202 -6.93 6.34 -4.22
C LYS A 202 -8.04 7.38 -4.18
N ASP A 203 -8.96 7.34 -5.14
CA ASP A 203 -10.04 8.32 -5.21
C ASP A 203 -11.39 7.65 -5.45
N PHE A 204 -12.43 8.29 -4.98
CA PHE A 204 -13.79 7.79 -5.01
C PHE A 204 -14.74 8.86 -5.54
N VAL A 205 -15.73 8.45 -6.34
CA VAL A 205 -16.75 9.37 -6.85
C VAL A 205 -17.50 10.07 -5.71
N PRO A 206 -17.93 11.34 -5.90
CA PRO A 206 -18.64 12.12 -4.88
C PRO A 206 -19.84 11.37 -4.28
N GLY A 207 -20.03 11.53 -2.96
CA GLY A 207 -21.05 10.84 -2.18
C GLY A 207 -20.68 9.42 -1.72
N THR A 208 -19.39 9.05 -1.78
CA THR A 208 -18.89 7.77 -1.27
C THR A 208 -18.50 7.87 0.20
N LYS A 209 -17.85 8.96 0.62
CA LYS A 209 -17.51 9.22 2.03
C LYS A 209 -18.75 9.18 2.92
N GLY A 210 -18.64 8.50 4.08
CA GLY A 210 -19.72 8.35 5.05
C GLY A 210 -20.78 7.31 4.70
N ASN A 211 -20.87 6.86 3.43
CA ASN A 211 -21.89 5.90 2.99
C ASN A 211 -21.34 4.47 2.83
N PHE A 212 -20.04 4.31 2.62
CA PHE A 212 -19.40 3.01 2.40
C PHE A 212 -18.21 2.80 3.32
N ARG A 213 -17.81 1.55 3.45
CA ARG A 213 -16.60 1.07 4.12
C ARG A 213 -15.85 0.16 3.17
N ASN A 214 -14.60 -0.17 3.46
CA ASN A 214 -13.83 -1.07 2.62
C ASN A 214 -14.54 -2.40 2.31
N GLU A 215 -15.25 -2.99 3.29
CA GLU A 215 -15.90 -4.29 3.15
C GLU A 215 -17.10 -4.31 2.20
N ASN A 216 -17.73 -3.17 2.00
CA ASN A 216 -18.94 -3.05 1.17
C ASN A 216 -18.79 -2.02 0.06
N MET A 217 -17.55 -1.62 -0.26
CA MET A 217 -17.26 -0.64 -1.30
C MET A 217 -17.62 -1.19 -2.68
N PRO A 218 -18.62 -0.61 -3.38
CA PRO A 218 -18.94 -1.03 -4.73
C PRO A 218 -17.83 -0.66 -5.71
N LYS A 219 -17.61 -1.47 -6.74
CA LYS A 219 -16.54 -1.28 -7.72
C LYS A 219 -16.70 -0.02 -8.56
N ASP A 220 -17.92 0.47 -8.74
CA ASP A 220 -18.25 1.68 -9.47
C ASP A 220 -18.05 2.96 -8.66
N ARG A 221 -17.60 2.85 -7.41
CA ARG A 221 -17.22 4.00 -6.58
C ARG A 221 -15.78 4.46 -6.77
N PHE A 222 -14.94 3.65 -7.38
CA PHE A 222 -13.56 4.04 -7.70
C PHE A 222 -13.53 4.89 -8.96
N CYS A 223 -12.73 5.97 -8.94
CA CYS A 223 -12.48 6.82 -10.09
C CYS A 223 -10.98 7.16 -10.21
N ALA A 224 -10.59 7.77 -11.33
CA ALA A 224 -9.21 8.23 -11.49
C ALA A 224 -8.89 9.32 -10.46
N ILE A 225 -7.65 9.34 -10.00
CA ILE A 225 -7.17 10.35 -9.02
C ILE A 225 -7.48 11.76 -9.53
N GLY A 226 -8.10 12.57 -8.66
CA GLY A 226 -8.50 13.94 -8.93
C GLY A 226 -9.82 14.09 -9.71
N ASP A 227 -10.57 12.99 -9.91
CA ASP A 227 -11.96 13.01 -10.41
C ASP A 227 -12.98 12.80 -9.28
N GLY A 228 -12.51 12.53 -8.07
CA GLY A 228 -13.34 12.17 -6.93
C GLY A 228 -13.42 13.22 -5.84
N GLU A 229 -13.70 12.74 -4.63
CA GLU A 229 -13.92 13.58 -3.45
C GLU A 229 -12.77 13.56 -2.43
N ILE A 230 -11.66 12.85 -2.74
CA ILE A 230 -10.51 12.79 -1.85
C ILE A 230 -9.63 14.03 -2.05
N GLN A 231 -9.24 14.68 -0.95
CA GLN A 231 -8.43 15.91 -0.93
C GLN A 231 -6.96 15.64 -1.26
N THR A 232 -6.71 15.07 -2.44
CA THR A 232 -5.37 14.64 -2.87
C THR A 232 -4.39 15.81 -2.94
N ALA A 233 -4.80 16.95 -3.49
CA ALA A 233 -3.94 18.12 -3.64
C ALA A 233 -3.54 18.70 -2.27
N GLU A 234 -4.47 18.77 -1.32
CA GLU A 234 -4.26 19.28 0.03
C GLU A 234 -3.28 18.38 0.81
N VAL A 235 -3.44 17.05 0.73
CA VAL A 235 -2.50 16.11 1.37
C VAL A 235 -1.11 16.19 0.72
N LEU A 236 -1.02 16.30 -0.60
CA LEU A 236 0.26 16.45 -1.28
C LEU A 236 0.93 17.81 -0.97
N ALA A 237 0.16 18.86 -0.71
CA ALA A 237 0.70 20.17 -0.34
C ALA A 237 1.43 20.16 1.02
N ILE A 238 1.02 19.30 1.94
CA ILE A 238 1.67 19.18 3.27
C ILE A 238 2.74 18.09 3.34
N ARG A 239 3.07 17.38 2.24
CA ARG A 239 4.00 16.24 2.23
C ARG A 239 5.40 16.56 2.77
N ASP A 240 5.85 17.81 2.68
CA ASP A 240 7.14 18.24 3.19
C ASP A 240 7.20 18.27 4.73
N THR A 241 6.06 18.15 5.41
CA THR A 241 5.97 17.95 6.86
C THR A 241 6.18 16.50 7.29
N PHE A 242 6.17 15.55 6.35
CA PHE A 242 6.32 14.12 6.65
C PHE A 242 7.79 13.76 6.83
N THR A 243 8.22 13.67 8.09
CA THR A 243 9.63 13.58 8.46
C THR A 243 10.36 12.31 7.96
N GLN A 244 9.62 11.25 7.64
CA GLN A 244 10.16 9.98 7.13
C GLN A 244 9.87 9.75 5.65
N PHE A 245 9.25 10.71 4.95
CA PHE A 245 8.78 10.54 3.59
C PHE A 245 9.95 10.27 2.62
N ASN A 246 9.87 9.16 1.88
CA ASN A 246 10.90 8.74 0.93
C ASN A 246 10.69 9.26 -0.50
N GLY A 247 9.65 10.07 -0.72
CA GLY A 247 9.29 10.64 -2.01
C GLY A 247 8.42 9.75 -2.91
N SER A 248 8.03 8.53 -2.47
CA SER A 248 7.18 7.65 -3.26
C SER A 248 5.70 8.00 -3.09
N ILE A 249 5.07 8.38 -4.19
CA ILE A 249 3.64 8.63 -4.34
C ILE A 249 3.11 7.57 -5.30
N ILE A 250 2.24 6.69 -4.84
CA ILE A 250 1.83 5.49 -5.58
C ILE A 250 0.33 5.52 -5.85
N ILE A 251 -0.07 5.45 -7.11
CA ILE A 251 -1.48 5.28 -7.49
C ILE A 251 -1.90 3.86 -7.16
N ASP A 252 -2.95 3.72 -6.35
CA ASP A 252 -3.56 2.44 -5.99
C ASP A 252 -5.01 2.38 -6.51
N GLN A 253 -5.15 2.10 -7.79
CA GLN A 253 -6.43 2.00 -8.49
C GLN A 253 -6.93 0.56 -8.44
N ASP A 254 -7.82 0.22 -7.48
CA ASP A 254 -8.32 -1.15 -7.30
C ASP A 254 -9.24 -1.59 -8.44
N HIS A 255 -10.13 -0.69 -8.88
CA HIS A 255 -11.14 -0.95 -9.89
C HIS A 255 -11.29 0.23 -10.84
N SER A 256 -11.81 -0.07 -12.03
CA SER A 256 -12.20 0.90 -13.05
C SER A 256 -13.51 0.46 -13.68
N THR A 257 -14.38 1.40 -13.97
CA THR A 257 -15.62 1.16 -14.73
C THR A 257 -15.41 1.24 -16.24
N THR A 258 -14.22 1.67 -16.66
CA THR A 258 -13.85 1.83 -18.07
C THR A 258 -12.59 1.02 -18.41
N ASP A 259 -11.42 1.65 -18.40
CA ASP A 259 -10.12 1.00 -18.56
C ASP A 259 -9.14 1.51 -17.48
N ILE A 260 -8.69 0.59 -16.66
CA ILE A 260 -7.80 0.89 -15.54
C ILE A 260 -6.47 1.53 -15.98
N LEU A 261 -5.93 1.18 -17.16
CA LEU A 261 -4.74 1.83 -17.70
C LEU A 261 -5.00 3.29 -18.10
N LYS A 262 -6.21 3.60 -18.56
CA LYS A 262 -6.63 4.97 -18.83
C LYS A 262 -6.76 5.76 -17.53
N ASP A 263 -7.38 5.18 -16.50
CA ASP A 263 -7.58 5.84 -15.21
C ASP A 263 -6.24 6.15 -14.53
N ILE A 264 -5.30 5.21 -14.47
CA ILE A 264 -3.98 5.46 -13.89
C ILE A 264 -3.18 6.51 -14.66
N ARG A 265 -3.29 6.53 -16.00
CA ARG A 265 -2.65 7.57 -16.83
C ARG A 265 -3.24 8.95 -16.56
N THR A 266 -4.57 9.05 -16.44
CA THR A 266 -5.28 10.29 -16.08
C THR A 266 -4.83 10.77 -14.71
N GLY A 267 -4.82 9.87 -13.70
CA GLY A 267 -4.33 10.15 -12.35
C GLY A 267 -2.87 10.63 -12.35
N TYR A 268 -1.99 9.94 -13.10
CA TYR A 268 -0.58 10.35 -13.23
C TYR A 268 -0.44 11.80 -13.73
N GLN A 269 -1.18 12.17 -14.78
CA GLN A 269 -1.11 13.52 -15.36
C GLN A 269 -1.55 14.58 -14.35
N LYS A 270 -2.62 14.32 -13.59
CA LYS A 270 -3.12 15.23 -12.55
C LYS A 270 -2.16 15.37 -11.39
N ILE A 271 -1.61 14.26 -10.89
CA ILE A 271 -0.62 14.28 -9.79
C ILE A 271 0.62 15.08 -10.22
N LYS A 272 1.09 14.87 -11.45
CA LYS A 272 2.24 15.61 -11.98
C LYS A 272 1.99 17.13 -12.04
N ALA A 273 0.75 17.56 -12.22
CA ALA A 273 0.37 18.98 -12.20
C ALA A 273 0.25 19.53 -10.76
N MET A 274 0.06 18.67 -9.74
CA MET A 274 -0.04 19.04 -8.33
C MET A 274 1.35 19.07 -7.62
N CYS A 275 2.35 18.38 -8.17
CA CYS A 275 3.72 18.30 -7.64
C CYS A 275 4.68 19.29 -8.25
#